data_a2629140791194716f707489e47163a5
#
_entry.id   a2629140791194716f707489e47163a5
#
_cell.length_a   1.000
_cell.length_b   1.000
_cell.length_c   1.000
_cell.angle_alpha   90.00
_cell.angle_beta   90.00
_cell.angle_gamma   90.00
#
_symmetry.space_group_name_H-M   'P 1'
#
loop_
_entity.id
_entity.type
_entity.pdbx_description
1 polymer ?
#
loop_
_entity_poly.entity_id
_entity_poly.type
_entity_poly.pdbx_seq_one_letter_code
_entity_poly.pdbx_strand_id
1 'polypeptide(L)'
;MIIVRNSFIAKPGQASKLAAQIKEMAIVGKLPNHRVLTDMTGEFNRVVMEYEVESASEFEEMFKKYSSDPQIREKAKGYTDLWITGSRELFRIV
;
A
#
# COMPACT_ATOMS: atom_id res chain seq x y z
N MET A 1 16.64 -8.92 -2.22
CA MET A 1 15.76 -7.83 -1.77
C MET A 1 14.68 -7.56 -2.81
N ILE A 2 13.47 -7.51 -2.38
CA ILE A 2 12.30 -7.34 -3.24
C ILE A 2 11.53 -6.10 -2.78
N ILE A 3 11.12 -5.26 -3.73
CA ILE A 3 10.19 -4.16 -3.47
C ILE A 3 8.79 -4.65 -3.80
N VAL A 4 7.88 -4.50 -2.85
CA VAL A 4 6.45 -4.72 -3.07
C VAL A 4 5.83 -3.35 -3.36
N ARG A 5 5.14 -3.23 -4.49
CA ARG A 5 4.49 -1.97 -4.89
C ARG A 5 3.00 -2.21 -5.07
N ASN A 6 2.22 -1.49 -4.29
CA ASN A 6 0.76 -1.47 -4.46
C ASN A 6 0.38 -0.12 -5.06
N SER A 7 -0.26 -0.15 -6.22
CA SER A 7 -0.67 1.08 -6.92
C SER A 7 -2.19 1.15 -6.94
N PHE A 8 -2.72 2.33 -6.66
CA PHE A 8 -4.17 2.57 -6.63
C PHE A 8 -4.49 3.77 -7.49
N ILE A 9 -5.65 3.72 -8.15
CA ILE A 9 -6.24 4.90 -8.76
C ILE A 9 -7.40 5.31 -7.86
N ALA A 10 -7.22 6.43 -7.16
CA ALA A 10 -8.24 6.94 -6.26
C ALA A 10 -9.41 7.54 -7.04
N LYS A 11 -10.57 7.57 -6.41
CA LYS A 11 -11.70 8.35 -6.95
C LYS A 11 -11.33 9.82 -6.96
N PRO A 12 -11.87 10.62 -7.90
CA PRO A 12 -11.56 12.03 -7.97
C PRO A 12 -11.76 12.74 -6.63
N GLY A 13 -10.76 13.50 -6.21
CA GLY A 13 -10.78 14.21 -4.93
C GLY A 13 -10.44 13.38 -3.70
N GLN A 14 -10.17 12.09 -3.85
CA GLN A 14 -9.94 11.19 -2.70
C GLN A 14 -8.49 10.74 -2.54
N ALA A 15 -7.59 11.16 -3.42
CA ALA A 15 -6.20 10.68 -3.41
C ALA A 15 -5.47 11.00 -2.10
N SER A 16 -5.62 12.21 -1.58
CA SER A 16 -4.94 12.61 -0.33
C SER A 16 -5.47 11.84 0.86
N LYS A 17 -6.78 11.62 0.92
CA LYS A 17 -7.40 10.85 1.99
C LYS A 17 -6.97 9.39 1.93
N LEU A 18 -6.93 8.81 0.74
CA LEU A 18 -6.46 7.45 0.53
C LEU A 18 -4.99 7.30 0.94
N ALA A 19 -4.15 8.23 0.50
CA ALA A 19 -2.71 8.21 0.83
C ALA A 19 -2.49 8.27 2.35
N ALA A 20 -3.21 9.14 3.05
CA ALA A 20 -3.10 9.27 4.50
C ALA A 20 -3.54 7.97 5.19
N GLN A 21 -4.61 7.35 4.75
CA GLN A 21 -5.11 6.11 5.35
C GLN A 21 -4.15 4.94 5.11
N ILE A 22 -3.62 4.82 3.89
CA ILE A 22 -2.63 3.78 3.56
C ILE A 22 -1.36 3.98 4.39
N LYS A 23 -0.93 5.23 4.60
CA LYS A 23 0.22 5.53 5.45
C LYS A 23 0.00 5.03 6.88
N GLU A 24 -1.16 5.28 7.45
CA GLU A 24 -1.49 4.79 8.80
C GLU A 24 -1.48 3.25 8.85
N MET A 25 -2.03 2.60 7.83
CA MET A 25 -2.02 1.14 7.75
C MET A 25 -0.60 0.59 7.72
N ALA A 26 0.28 1.22 6.95
CA ALA A 26 1.68 0.81 6.84
C ALA A 26 2.43 0.98 8.16
N ILE A 27 2.16 2.07 8.88
CA ILE A 27 2.78 2.33 10.20
C ILE A 27 2.34 1.28 11.21
N VAL A 28 1.04 1.02 11.31
CA VAL A 28 0.49 0.02 12.23
C VAL A 28 0.99 -1.37 11.88
N GLY A 29 1.06 -1.69 10.59
CA GLY A 29 1.56 -2.97 10.10
C GLY A 29 3.08 -3.12 10.15
N LYS A 30 3.80 -2.07 10.50
CA LYS A 30 5.27 -2.05 10.60
C LYS A 30 5.94 -2.55 9.33
N LEU A 31 5.43 -2.12 8.18
CA LEU A 31 5.99 -2.53 6.90
C LEU A 31 7.40 -1.96 6.73
N PRO A 32 8.40 -2.81 6.38
CA PRO A 32 9.80 -2.39 6.33
C PRO A 32 10.05 -1.35 5.22
N ASN A 33 10.73 -0.28 5.56
CA ASN A 33 11.13 0.76 4.61
C ASN A 33 9.98 1.23 3.72
N HIS A 34 8.79 1.34 4.31
CA HIS A 34 7.61 1.74 3.56
C HIS A 34 7.64 3.22 3.21
N ARG A 35 7.01 3.52 2.08
CA ARG A 35 6.73 4.90 1.69
C ARG A 35 5.45 4.95 0.90
N VAL A 36 4.75 6.06 1.02
CA VAL A 36 3.53 6.31 0.27
C VAL A 36 3.79 7.50 -0.63
N LEU A 37 3.48 7.33 -1.92
CA LEU A 37 3.76 8.30 -2.96
C LEU A 37 2.45 8.72 -3.62
N THR A 38 2.38 10.00 -3.98
CA THR A 38 1.31 10.48 -4.84
C THR A 38 1.95 11.05 -6.10
N ASP A 39 1.28 10.91 -7.23
CA ASP A 39 1.84 11.37 -8.49
C ASP A 39 1.85 12.90 -8.56
N MET A 40 2.95 13.44 -9.06
CA MET A 40 3.04 14.86 -9.44
C MET A 40 2.70 15.02 -10.91
N THR A 41 3.09 14.03 -11.71
CA THR A 41 2.79 13.93 -13.13
C THR A 41 2.44 12.49 -13.44
N GLY A 42 1.79 12.26 -14.56
CA GLY A 42 1.40 10.93 -14.99
C GLY A 42 -0.11 10.72 -14.88
N GLU A 43 -0.52 9.53 -14.47
CA GLU A 43 -1.94 9.22 -14.35
C GLU A 43 -2.56 9.94 -13.15
N PHE A 44 -3.72 10.55 -13.36
CA PHE A 44 -4.38 11.31 -12.29
C PHE A 44 -4.81 10.42 -11.13
N ASN A 45 -4.71 10.94 -9.91
CA ASN A 45 -5.20 10.32 -8.68
C ASN A 45 -4.51 9.00 -8.32
N ARG A 46 -3.27 8.82 -8.75
CA ARG A 46 -2.54 7.60 -8.42
C ARG A 46 -1.87 7.72 -7.05
N VAL A 47 -2.08 6.70 -6.23
CA VAL A 47 -1.43 6.56 -4.92
C VAL A 47 -0.64 5.26 -4.94
N VAL A 48 0.62 5.30 -4.53
CA VAL A 48 1.50 4.14 -4.54
C VAL A 48 2.05 3.93 -3.14
N MET A 49 2.03 2.69 -2.67
CA MET A 49 2.68 2.31 -1.42
C MET A 49 3.72 1.24 -1.72
N GLU A 50 4.94 1.47 -1.25
CA GLU A 50 6.05 0.54 -1.43
C GLU A 50 6.62 0.13 -0.08
N TYR A 51 7.10 -1.11 -0.02
CA TYR A 51 7.89 -1.58 1.11
C TYR A 51 8.83 -2.68 0.64
N GLU A 52 9.79 -3.08 1.50
CA GLU A 52 10.83 -4.02 1.12
C GLU A 52 10.70 -5.32 1.91
N VAL A 53 10.96 -6.44 1.24
CA VAL A 53 11.06 -7.76 1.87
C VAL A 53 12.27 -8.49 1.33
N GLU A 54 12.77 -9.47 2.07
CA GLU A 54 13.96 -10.24 1.67
C GLU A 54 13.65 -11.26 0.57
N SER A 55 12.45 -11.84 0.60
CA SER A 55 12.07 -12.92 -0.31
C SER A 55 10.56 -12.95 -0.56
N ALA A 56 10.14 -13.71 -1.56
CA ALA A 56 8.72 -13.93 -1.83
C ALA A 56 8.03 -14.63 -0.67
N SER A 57 8.73 -15.55 0.02
CA SER A 57 8.17 -16.21 1.21
C SER A 57 7.89 -15.23 2.33
N GLU A 58 8.80 -14.30 2.57
CA GLU A 58 8.61 -13.26 3.57
C GLU A 58 7.41 -12.38 3.21
N PHE A 59 7.26 -12.03 1.92
CA PHE A 59 6.09 -11.30 1.46
C PHE A 59 4.79 -12.03 1.80
N GLU A 60 4.72 -13.33 1.51
CA GLU A 60 3.51 -14.11 1.80
C GLU A 60 3.18 -14.15 3.29
N GLU A 61 4.20 -14.35 4.13
CA GLU A 61 4.02 -14.36 5.58
C GLU A 61 3.54 -13.00 6.10
N MET A 62 4.14 -11.92 5.65
CA MET A 62 3.76 -10.57 6.03
C MET A 62 2.35 -10.26 5.55
N PHE A 63 2.00 -10.69 4.35
CA PHE A 63 0.66 -10.48 3.81
C PHE A 63 -0.40 -11.17 4.66
N LYS A 64 -0.15 -12.41 5.08
CA LYS A 64 -1.08 -13.14 5.96
C LYS A 64 -1.26 -12.43 7.30
N LYS A 65 -0.17 -11.99 7.93
CA LYS A 65 -0.23 -11.26 9.20
C LYS A 65 -0.96 -9.94 9.02
N TYR A 66 -0.63 -9.20 7.99
CA TYR A 66 -1.22 -7.90 7.68
C TYR A 66 -2.73 -8.03 7.48
N SER A 67 -3.15 -9.03 6.71
CA SER A 67 -4.57 -9.23 6.39
C SER A 67 -5.40 -9.68 7.59
N SER A 68 -4.77 -10.31 8.59
CA SER A 68 -5.48 -10.84 9.77
C SER A 68 -5.36 -9.96 11.01
N ASP A 69 -4.55 -8.91 10.99
CA ASP A 69 -4.34 -8.05 12.15
C ASP A 69 -5.54 -7.16 12.40
N PRO A 70 -6.19 -7.26 13.58
CA PRO A 70 -7.36 -6.43 13.89
C PRO A 70 -7.07 -4.93 13.90
N GLN A 71 -5.86 -4.52 14.29
CA GLN A 71 -5.47 -3.11 14.31
C GLN A 71 -5.39 -2.54 12.90
N ILE A 72 -4.86 -3.33 11.97
CA ILE A 72 -4.78 -2.92 10.56
C ILE A 72 -6.17 -2.86 9.95
N ARG A 73 -7.02 -3.84 10.26
CA ARG A 73 -8.42 -3.86 9.80
C ARG A 73 -9.17 -2.63 10.26
N GLU A 74 -8.93 -2.20 11.50
CA GLU A 74 -9.55 -0.98 12.03
C GLU A 74 -9.12 0.25 11.24
N LYS A 75 -7.82 0.37 10.96
CA LYS A 75 -7.30 1.49 10.17
C LYS A 75 -7.72 1.44 8.70
N ALA A 76 -8.03 0.24 8.20
CA ALA A 76 -8.43 0.03 6.80
C ALA A 76 -9.91 0.27 6.53
N LYS A 77 -10.72 0.50 7.55
CA LYS A 77 -12.16 0.69 7.35
C LYS A 77 -12.44 1.79 6.35
N GLY A 78 -13.20 1.44 5.32
CA GLY A 78 -13.65 2.39 4.30
C GLY A 78 -12.61 2.73 3.23
N TYR A 79 -11.36 2.23 3.32
CA TYR A 79 -10.35 2.62 2.34
C TYR A 79 -10.69 2.12 0.92
N THR A 80 -11.38 0.98 0.81
CA THR A 80 -11.79 0.45 -0.50
C THR A 80 -12.81 1.31 -1.22
N ASP A 81 -13.49 2.19 -0.50
CA ASP A 81 -14.43 3.14 -1.10
C ASP A 81 -13.72 4.35 -1.72
N LEU A 82 -12.42 4.49 -1.48
CA LEU A 82 -11.65 5.65 -1.91
C LEU A 82 -10.94 5.45 -3.24
N TRP A 83 -10.90 4.23 -3.77
CA TRP A 83 -10.20 3.96 -5.01
C TRP A 83 -11.07 3.16 -5.99
N ILE A 84 -10.70 3.23 -7.27
CA ILE A 84 -11.44 2.61 -8.38
C ILE A 84 -10.82 1.27 -8.75
N THR A 85 -9.49 1.24 -8.86
CA THR A 85 -8.75 0.06 -9.25
C THR A 85 -7.37 0.07 -8.61
N GLY A 86 -6.75 -1.08 -8.55
CA GLY A 86 -5.42 -1.21 -7.98
C GLY A 86 -4.68 -2.42 -8.53
N SER A 87 -3.37 -2.44 -8.28
CA SER A 87 -2.51 -3.55 -8.68
C SER A 87 -1.40 -3.74 -7.64
N ARG A 88 -0.82 -4.92 -7.65
CA ARG A 88 0.34 -5.24 -6.81
C ARG A 88 1.43 -5.84 -7.68
N GLU A 89 2.62 -5.33 -7.50
CA GLU A 89 3.80 -5.79 -8.25
C GLU A 89 4.94 -6.07 -7.28
N LEU A 90 5.74 -7.06 -7.60
CA LEU A 90 6.96 -7.38 -6.86
C LEU A 90 8.13 -7.20 -7.81
N PHE A 91 9.12 -6.40 -7.37
CA PHE A 91 10.33 -6.14 -8.15
C PHE A 91 11.55 -6.63 -7.40
N ARG A 92 12.49 -7.25 -8.12
CA ARG A 92 13.78 -7.61 -7.55
C ARG A 92 14.73 -6.43 -7.71
N ILE A 93 15.41 -6.07 -6.62
CA ILE A 93 16.46 -5.06 -6.69
C ILE A 93 17.70 -5.71 -7.29
N VAL A 94 18.17 -5.12 -8.37
CA VAL A 94 19.36 -5.63 -9.08
C VAL A 94 20.63 -5.08 -8.45
#